data_5699282992bc54d3b0816600e9622017
#
_entry.id   5699282992bc54d3b0816600e9622017
#
_cell.length_a   1.000
_cell.length_b   1.000
_cell.length_c   1.000
_cell.angle_alpha   90.00
_cell.angle_beta   90.00
_cell.angle_gamma   90.00
#
_symmetry.space_group_name_H-M   'P 1'
#
loop_
_entity.id
_entity.type
_entity.pdbx_description
1 polymer ?
#
loop_
_entity_poly.entity_id
_entity_poly.type
_entity_poly.pdbx_seq_one_letter_code
_entity_poly.pdbx_strand_id
1 'polypeptide(L)'
;VPTVFKKAIVKPLIKKSGLDPETLSNYRPVSNLPFLSKILEKAVAEQLVAHLDANNLQVKFQSAYRCAHSTETALLRVLNDLLSIVDSGDSALLVLHDLSAAFDTIDHSLLLQRLCVDVGLDDKVLAWFSSYLSGRIQQVLVGRAFSPESPLLYGVPQGSVLGPLLFSLYTSQLAALIQNFNIGYHFFADDSELYSRIPTDHSSALEAVRNMESCCDEIKLWMDRNKLKLNEDKTEVLLCGPVQRRERVPFASVQVGDACITFSDSVKTLGVVLDADLSMHEQISSVVRICYFHIRSLSKARPYLTRQAANQIAVSLIISKLDYCNSLLAGLPQTEITRLQAVQNAAARVVVKARKYDHISPILKDLHWLPIEDRIQHKILSTTYRAVNDKVPQYLSELVPLYTPTRSLRSATKLLLDVPGPKDAKLKRYGQRAFKYVAPTLWNNLPGSIREKDSLQAFKSALKTHLFRQ
;
A
#
# COMPACT_ATOMS: atom_id res chain seq x y z
N VAL A 1 -9.05 17.82 27.69
CA VAL A 1 -7.70 17.21 27.78
C VAL A 1 -6.82 18.08 28.68
N PRO A 2 -6.08 17.53 29.68
CA PRO A 2 -5.19 18.29 30.54
C PRO A 2 -4.09 19.02 29.77
N THR A 3 -3.74 20.25 30.20
CA THR A 3 -2.73 21.08 29.52
C THR A 3 -1.34 20.44 29.48
N VAL A 4 -0.97 19.68 30.51
CA VAL A 4 0.30 18.95 30.54
C VAL A 4 0.45 17.89 29.43
N PHE A 5 -0.65 17.45 28.82
CA PHE A 5 -0.66 16.50 27.70
C PHE A 5 -0.61 17.20 26.32
N LYS A 6 -0.72 18.51 26.28
CA LYS A 6 -0.80 19.29 25.05
C LYS A 6 0.54 19.86 24.58
N LYS A 7 1.60 19.70 25.38
CA LYS A 7 2.95 20.15 25.01
C LYS A 7 3.68 19.08 24.20
N ALA A 8 4.16 19.46 23.02
CA ALA A 8 4.96 18.60 22.14
C ALA A 8 6.43 19.08 22.09
N ILE A 9 7.37 18.14 22.14
CA ILE A 9 8.77 18.39 21.81
C ILE A 9 9.03 17.88 20.40
N VAL A 10 9.23 18.80 19.46
CA VAL A 10 9.45 18.48 18.05
C VAL A 10 10.93 18.23 17.82
N LYS A 11 11.26 17.05 17.29
CA LYS A 11 12.61 16.71 16.80
C LYS A 11 12.60 16.71 15.27
N PRO A 12 13.37 17.58 14.62
CA PRO A 12 13.53 17.53 13.17
C PRO A 12 14.37 16.31 12.80
N LEU A 13 13.81 15.42 11.97
CA LEU A 13 14.50 14.25 11.43
C LEU A 13 14.68 14.41 9.93
N ILE A 14 15.93 14.26 9.44
CA ILE A 14 16.20 14.33 8.01
C ILE A 14 15.46 13.19 7.26
N LYS A 15 14.78 13.52 6.16
CA LYS A 15 13.89 12.59 5.43
C LYS A 15 14.63 11.42 4.80
N LYS A 16 15.85 11.67 4.28
CA LYS A 16 16.71 10.65 3.65
C LYS A 16 18.19 10.97 3.97
N SER A 17 19.03 9.95 4.11
CA SER A 17 20.46 10.12 4.21
C SER A 17 21.02 10.78 2.94
N GLY A 18 21.91 11.75 3.10
CA GLY A 18 22.56 12.48 1.99
C GLY A 18 21.82 13.74 1.51
N LEU A 19 20.67 14.06 2.10
CA LEU A 19 20.04 15.37 1.87
C LEU A 19 20.81 16.46 2.61
N ASP A 20 20.80 17.68 2.04
CA ASP A 20 21.41 18.87 2.63
C ASP A 20 20.78 19.20 3.99
N PRO A 21 21.56 19.20 5.10
CA PRO A 21 21.04 19.50 6.43
C PRO A 21 20.70 20.98 6.65
N GLU A 22 21.16 21.90 5.78
CA GLU A 22 20.85 23.33 5.90
C GLU A 22 19.47 23.67 5.32
N THR A 23 18.91 22.76 4.55
CA THR A 23 17.58 22.94 3.90
C THR A 23 16.45 22.42 4.79
N LEU A 24 15.65 23.31 5.38
CA LEU A 24 14.57 22.95 6.33
C LEU A 24 13.51 22.02 5.74
N SER A 25 13.20 22.14 4.45
CA SER A 25 12.24 21.28 3.75
C SER A 25 12.69 19.79 3.70
N ASN A 26 13.96 19.50 3.98
CA ASN A 26 14.51 18.15 4.05
C ASN A 26 14.21 17.44 5.39
N TYR A 27 13.57 18.12 6.34
CA TYR A 27 13.24 17.55 7.64
C TYR A 27 11.76 17.18 7.78
N ARG A 28 11.51 16.16 8.62
CA ARG A 28 10.17 15.84 9.15
C ARG A 28 10.11 16.28 10.61
N PRO A 29 9.08 17.07 11.01
CA PRO A 29 8.91 17.47 12.40
C PRO A 29 8.24 16.35 13.20
N VAL A 30 9.03 15.51 13.88
CA VAL A 30 8.49 14.42 14.71
C VAL A 30 8.17 14.94 16.10
N SER A 31 6.91 14.92 16.47
CA SER A 31 6.40 15.39 17.76
C SER A 31 6.47 14.30 18.84
N ASN A 32 7.28 14.51 19.85
CA ASN A 32 7.28 13.68 21.06
C ASN A 32 6.26 14.21 22.05
N LEU A 33 5.18 13.45 22.24
CA LEU A 33 4.12 13.72 23.20
C LEU A 33 4.35 12.94 24.51
N PRO A 34 3.81 13.43 25.65
CA PRO A 34 3.84 12.69 26.91
C PRO A 34 3.22 11.29 26.77
N PHE A 35 3.79 10.30 27.43
CA PHE A 35 3.35 8.91 27.34
C PHE A 35 1.87 8.73 27.71
N LEU A 36 1.42 9.38 28.78
CA LEU A 36 0.01 9.32 29.22
C LEU A 36 -0.96 9.94 28.19
N SER A 37 -0.53 10.94 27.43
CA SER A 37 -1.31 11.49 26.31
C SER A 37 -1.58 10.41 25.26
N LYS A 38 -0.57 9.60 24.90
CA LYS A 38 -0.73 8.52 23.92
C LYS A 38 -1.65 7.40 24.40
N ILE A 39 -1.67 7.10 25.72
CA ILE A 39 -2.62 6.12 26.29
C ILE A 39 -4.05 6.65 26.18
N LEU A 40 -4.26 7.92 26.56
CA LEU A 40 -5.57 8.55 26.44
C LEU A 40 -6.04 8.59 24.98
N GLU A 41 -5.16 9.03 24.07
CA GLU A 41 -5.45 9.05 22.63
C GLU A 41 -5.80 7.66 22.10
N LYS A 42 -5.12 6.60 22.56
CA LYS A 42 -5.40 5.22 22.15
C LYS A 42 -6.80 4.77 22.57
N ALA A 43 -7.19 5.06 23.80
CA ALA A 43 -8.54 4.74 24.30
C ALA A 43 -9.64 5.46 23.49
N VAL A 44 -9.40 6.72 23.11
CA VAL A 44 -10.34 7.48 22.26
C VAL A 44 -10.33 6.95 20.82
N ALA A 45 -9.14 6.63 20.25
CA ALA A 45 -9.03 6.08 18.90
C ALA A 45 -9.77 4.75 18.75
N GLU A 46 -9.69 3.85 19.76
CA GLU A 46 -10.42 2.58 19.75
C GLU A 46 -11.94 2.79 19.73
N GLN A 47 -12.48 3.75 20.51
CA GLN A 47 -13.90 4.08 20.50
C GLN A 47 -14.33 4.73 19.18
N LEU A 48 -13.52 5.66 18.65
CA LEU A 48 -13.81 6.32 17.38
C LEU A 48 -13.82 5.33 16.22
N VAL A 49 -12.83 4.43 16.15
CA VAL A 49 -12.77 3.38 15.11
C VAL A 49 -13.99 2.45 15.22
N ALA A 50 -14.38 2.04 16.44
CA ALA A 50 -15.58 1.21 16.63
C ALA A 50 -16.87 1.93 16.14
N HIS A 51 -16.99 3.24 16.40
CA HIS A 51 -18.10 4.05 15.91
C HIS A 51 -18.11 4.14 14.37
N LEU A 52 -16.95 4.41 13.76
CA LEU A 52 -16.81 4.50 12.30
C LEU A 52 -17.15 3.16 11.61
N ASP A 53 -16.70 2.04 12.18
CA ASP A 53 -16.97 0.71 11.63
C ASP A 53 -18.46 0.32 11.78
N ALA A 54 -19.05 0.58 12.95
CA ALA A 54 -20.46 0.27 13.21
C ALA A 54 -21.44 1.05 12.32
N ASN A 55 -21.05 2.24 11.87
CA ASN A 55 -21.88 3.12 11.03
C ASN A 55 -21.43 3.17 9.57
N ASN A 56 -20.45 2.35 9.14
CA ASN A 56 -19.90 2.31 7.77
C ASN A 56 -19.41 3.69 7.27
N LEU A 57 -18.82 4.51 8.15
CA LEU A 57 -18.36 5.85 7.85
C LEU A 57 -16.93 5.92 7.28
N GLN A 58 -16.24 4.78 7.21
CA GLN A 58 -14.89 4.73 6.67
C GLN A 58 -14.90 4.70 5.14
N VAL A 59 -14.03 5.49 4.50
CA VAL A 59 -13.85 5.47 3.05
C VAL A 59 -13.38 4.08 2.60
N LYS A 60 -14.11 3.45 1.68
CA LYS A 60 -13.87 2.08 1.22
C LYS A 60 -12.44 1.85 0.74
N PHE A 61 -11.88 2.78 -0.02
CA PHE A 61 -10.55 2.69 -0.62
C PHE A 61 -9.48 3.52 0.12
N GLN A 62 -9.68 3.84 1.41
CA GLN A 62 -8.61 4.32 2.28
C GLN A 62 -8.02 3.14 3.06
N SER A 63 -6.72 2.87 2.90
CA SER A 63 -6.07 1.70 3.49
C SER A 63 -5.14 2.01 4.66
N ALA A 64 -4.71 3.26 4.82
CA ALA A 64 -3.82 3.60 5.91
C ALA A 64 -4.52 3.57 7.27
N TYR A 65 -3.77 3.15 8.30
CA TYR A 65 -4.19 3.16 9.70
C TYR A 65 -5.44 2.33 10.04
N ARG A 66 -5.78 1.37 9.19
CA ARG A 66 -6.95 0.50 9.36
C ARG A 66 -6.54 -0.96 9.61
N CYS A 67 -7.33 -1.64 10.46
CA CYS A 67 -7.15 -3.06 10.70
C CYS A 67 -7.34 -3.86 9.41
N ALA A 68 -6.58 -4.94 9.24
CA ALA A 68 -6.58 -5.81 8.06
C ALA A 68 -6.13 -5.17 6.73
N HIS A 69 -5.88 -3.87 6.69
CA HIS A 69 -5.35 -3.13 5.54
C HIS A 69 -3.81 -3.08 5.57
N SER A 70 -3.17 -2.92 4.41
CA SER A 70 -1.72 -2.79 4.28
C SER A 70 -1.37 -2.18 2.92
N THR A 71 -0.12 -1.76 2.73
CA THR A 71 0.40 -1.34 1.42
C THR A 71 0.20 -2.43 0.36
N GLU A 72 0.37 -3.70 0.73
CA GLU A 72 0.17 -4.83 -0.18
C GLU A 72 -1.29 -5.01 -0.59
N THR A 73 -2.25 -4.86 0.34
CA THR A 73 -3.68 -4.95 0.00
C THR A 73 -4.14 -3.81 -0.89
N ALA A 74 -3.63 -2.59 -0.66
CA ALA A 74 -3.88 -1.43 -1.50
C ALA A 74 -3.35 -1.64 -2.93
N LEU A 75 -2.07 -1.96 -3.05
CA LEU A 75 -1.43 -2.20 -4.34
C LEU A 75 -2.00 -3.41 -5.09
N LEU A 76 -2.44 -4.47 -4.40
CA LEU A 76 -3.13 -5.59 -5.04
C LEU A 76 -4.44 -5.13 -5.70
N ARG A 77 -5.18 -4.21 -5.06
CA ARG A 77 -6.40 -3.65 -5.66
C ARG A 77 -6.06 -2.80 -6.87
N VAL A 78 -5.16 -1.83 -6.74
CA VAL A 78 -4.78 -0.93 -7.85
C VAL A 78 -4.21 -1.72 -9.02
N LEU A 79 -3.24 -2.61 -8.77
CA LEU A 79 -2.65 -3.44 -9.84
C LEU A 79 -3.68 -4.37 -10.49
N ASN A 80 -4.61 -4.96 -9.72
CA ASN A 80 -5.70 -5.77 -10.27
C ASN A 80 -6.55 -4.97 -11.26
N ASP A 81 -6.87 -3.72 -10.94
CA ASP A 81 -7.70 -2.86 -11.77
C ASP A 81 -6.93 -2.40 -13.02
N LEU A 82 -5.67 -1.97 -12.87
CA LEU A 82 -4.80 -1.61 -14.02
C LEU A 82 -4.62 -2.79 -14.98
N LEU A 83 -4.31 -3.98 -14.47
CA LEU A 83 -4.17 -5.19 -15.28
C LEU A 83 -5.48 -5.55 -16.00
N SER A 84 -6.62 -5.36 -15.35
CA SER A 84 -7.94 -5.63 -15.93
C SER A 84 -8.28 -4.66 -17.06
N ILE A 85 -7.96 -3.37 -16.91
CA ILE A 85 -8.12 -2.35 -17.96
C ILE A 85 -7.27 -2.72 -19.17
N VAL A 86 -5.98 -3.03 -18.96
CA VAL A 86 -5.08 -3.36 -20.07
C VAL A 86 -5.49 -4.67 -20.75
N ASP A 87 -5.99 -5.64 -20.00
CA ASP A 87 -6.48 -6.92 -20.53
C ASP A 87 -7.75 -6.74 -21.40
N SER A 88 -8.58 -5.75 -21.10
CA SER A 88 -9.77 -5.44 -21.91
C SER A 88 -9.45 -4.92 -23.31
N GLY A 89 -8.23 -4.47 -23.54
CA GLY A 89 -7.78 -3.96 -24.83
C GLY A 89 -7.37 -2.48 -24.82
N ASP A 90 -7.55 -1.79 -23.70
CA ASP A 90 -7.27 -0.36 -23.54
C ASP A 90 -5.91 -0.09 -22.89
N SER A 91 -5.57 1.19 -22.73
CA SER A 91 -4.49 1.63 -21.85
C SER A 91 -5.08 2.08 -20.51
N ALA A 92 -4.27 2.05 -19.45
CA ALA A 92 -4.67 2.58 -18.15
C ALA A 92 -3.81 3.80 -17.81
N LEU A 93 -4.45 4.90 -17.39
CA LEU A 93 -3.79 6.09 -16.90
C LEU A 93 -3.77 6.03 -15.38
N LEU A 94 -2.59 6.17 -14.77
CA LEU A 94 -2.40 6.25 -13.31
C LEU A 94 -1.78 7.62 -12.97
N VAL A 95 -2.41 8.35 -12.07
CA VAL A 95 -1.93 9.63 -11.52
C VAL A 95 -1.66 9.44 -10.04
N LEU A 96 -0.46 9.78 -9.61
CA LEU A 96 -0.04 9.74 -8.20
C LEU A 96 0.06 11.16 -7.67
N HIS A 97 -0.79 11.52 -6.73
CA HIS A 97 -0.74 12.82 -6.06
C HIS A 97 0.02 12.73 -4.74
N ASP A 98 0.91 13.71 -4.48
CA ASP A 98 1.58 13.93 -3.20
C ASP A 98 1.03 15.20 -2.53
N LEU A 99 0.86 15.17 -1.22
CA LEU A 99 0.42 16.33 -0.46
C LEU A 99 1.59 17.00 0.26
N SER A 100 1.64 18.32 0.22
CA SER A 100 2.63 19.09 0.97
C SER A 100 2.14 19.31 2.41
N ALA A 101 2.95 18.90 3.40
CA ALA A 101 2.73 19.17 4.83
C ALA A 101 1.34 18.75 5.36
N ALA A 102 0.78 17.65 4.85
CA ALA A 102 -0.59 17.19 5.06
C ALA A 102 -1.08 17.20 6.52
N PHE A 103 -0.24 16.79 7.47
CA PHE A 103 -0.58 16.77 8.90
C PHE A 103 -0.45 18.12 9.57
N ASP A 104 0.35 19.02 9.05
CA ASP A 104 0.72 20.29 9.69
C ASP A 104 -0.24 21.43 9.32
N THR A 105 -1.09 21.23 8.29
CA THR A 105 -1.99 22.25 7.73
C THR A 105 -3.47 22.03 8.03
N ILE A 106 -3.85 20.97 8.75
CA ILE A 106 -5.23 20.68 9.11
C ILE A 106 -5.85 21.87 9.87
N ASP A 107 -6.93 22.42 9.34
CA ASP A 107 -7.72 23.45 10.02
C ASP A 107 -8.59 22.80 11.11
N HIS A 108 -8.43 23.26 12.36
CA HIS A 108 -9.14 22.68 13.49
C HIS A 108 -10.66 22.90 13.44
N SER A 109 -11.10 24.04 12.89
CA SER A 109 -12.52 24.37 12.78
C SER A 109 -13.21 23.49 11.74
N LEU A 110 -12.58 23.32 10.58
CA LEU A 110 -13.06 22.41 9.53
C LEU A 110 -13.06 20.95 9.99
N LEU A 111 -12.02 20.53 10.71
CA LEU A 111 -11.96 19.18 11.27
C LEU A 111 -13.11 18.94 12.26
N LEU A 112 -13.36 19.86 13.20
CA LEU A 112 -14.46 19.75 14.15
C LEU A 112 -15.82 19.75 13.46
N GLN A 113 -16.00 20.56 12.42
CA GLN A 113 -17.22 20.55 11.61
C GLN A 113 -17.45 19.18 10.94
N ARG A 114 -16.40 18.54 10.40
CA ARG A 114 -16.51 17.19 9.81
C ARG A 114 -16.79 16.12 10.84
N LEU A 115 -16.15 16.19 11.99
CA LEU A 115 -16.43 15.27 13.10
C LEU A 115 -17.90 15.38 13.53
N CYS A 116 -18.47 16.57 13.50
CA CYS A 116 -19.89 16.80 13.81
C CYS A 116 -20.80 16.31 12.66
N VAL A 117 -20.58 16.80 11.43
CA VAL A 117 -21.52 16.61 10.32
C VAL A 117 -21.34 15.25 9.64
N ASP A 118 -20.09 14.88 9.28
CA ASP A 118 -19.82 13.67 8.49
C ASP A 118 -19.70 12.42 9.36
N VAL A 119 -19.23 12.57 10.62
CA VAL A 119 -19.02 11.46 11.55
C VAL A 119 -20.16 11.32 12.58
N GLY A 120 -20.95 12.38 12.77
CA GLY A 120 -22.08 12.39 13.70
C GLY A 120 -21.65 12.47 15.17
N LEU A 121 -20.50 13.10 15.47
CA LEU A 121 -20.07 13.32 16.84
C LEU A 121 -20.67 14.61 17.37
N ASP A 122 -21.23 14.59 18.56
CA ASP A 122 -21.86 15.74 19.21
C ASP A 122 -21.47 15.88 20.69
N ASP A 123 -22.05 16.87 21.34
CA ASP A 123 -22.00 17.13 22.78
C ASP A 123 -20.60 16.93 23.40
N LYS A 124 -20.50 16.05 24.39
CA LYS A 124 -19.28 15.80 25.18
C LYS A 124 -18.14 15.25 24.33
N VAL A 125 -18.45 14.47 23.28
CA VAL A 125 -17.45 13.86 22.42
C VAL A 125 -16.80 14.93 21.54
N LEU A 126 -17.60 15.78 20.91
CA LEU A 126 -17.11 16.90 20.11
C LEU A 126 -16.34 17.92 20.97
N ALA A 127 -16.86 18.23 22.19
CA ALA A 127 -16.16 19.08 23.15
C ALA A 127 -14.80 18.48 23.58
N TRP A 128 -14.68 17.17 23.68
CA TRP A 128 -13.41 16.52 23.94
C TRP A 128 -12.41 16.74 22.80
N PHE A 129 -12.82 16.57 21.53
CA PHE A 129 -11.95 16.82 20.37
C PHE A 129 -11.58 18.30 20.27
N SER A 130 -12.51 19.23 20.52
CA SER A 130 -12.22 20.65 20.64
C SER A 130 -11.16 20.94 21.69
N SER A 131 -11.30 20.35 22.89
CA SER A 131 -10.28 20.44 23.92
C SER A 131 -8.97 19.77 23.54
N TYR A 132 -8.97 18.69 22.78
CA TYR A 132 -7.76 17.99 22.31
C TYR A 132 -6.94 18.87 21.36
N LEU A 133 -7.60 19.59 20.44
CA LEU A 133 -6.98 20.43 19.42
C LEU A 133 -6.54 21.78 19.96
N SER A 134 -7.32 22.39 20.88
CA SER A 134 -7.07 23.76 21.37
C SER A 134 -5.97 23.84 22.43
N GLY A 135 -5.30 25.00 22.52
CA GLY A 135 -4.30 25.31 23.55
C GLY A 135 -3.06 24.43 23.55
N ARG A 136 -2.72 23.89 22.39
CA ARG A 136 -1.48 23.09 22.20
C ARG A 136 -0.29 23.99 22.01
N ILE A 137 0.85 23.57 22.55
CA ILE A 137 2.14 24.26 22.40
C ILE A 137 3.22 23.28 21.96
N GLN A 138 4.20 23.80 21.24
CA GLN A 138 5.34 23.02 20.79
C GLN A 138 6.66 23.75 21.01
N GLN A 139 7.72 23.00 21.17
CA GLN A 139 9.10 23.47 21.19
C GLN A 139 9.95 22.59 20.29
N VAL A 140 10.83 23.19 19.50
CA VAL A 140 11.78 22.44 18.67
C VAL A 140 13.05 22.14 19.50
N LEU A 141 13.50 20.89 19.45
CA LEU A 141 14.74 20.44 20.12
C LEU A 141 15.78 20.07 19.06
N VAL A 142 16.89 20.84 19.04
CA VAL A 142 18.07 20.55 18.21
C VAL A 142 19.28 20.33 19.13
N GLY A 143 19.83 19.14 19.13
CA GLY A 143 20.88 18.77 20.07
C GLY A 143 20.40 18.84 21.52
N ARG A 144 20.85 19.85 22.27
CA ARG A 144 20.43 20.13 23.66
C ARG A 144 19.69 21.47 23.80
N ALA A 145 19.53 22.21 22.73
CA ALA A 145 18.90 23.52 22.73
C ALA A 145 17.41 23.42 22.40
N PHE A 146 16.57 24.14 23.18
CA PHE A 146 15.14 24.29 22.93
C PHE A 146 14.86 25.65 22.31
N SER A 147 13.94 25.69 21.35
CA SER A 147 13.33 26.92 20.88
C SER A 147 12.42 27.55 21.95
N PRO A 148 12.00 28.81 21.82
CA PRO A 148 10.82 29.32 22.54
C PRO A 148 9.60 28.46 22.33
N GLU A 149 8.66 28.50 23.27
CA GLU A 149 7.34 27.86 23.10
C GLU A 149 6.53 28.60 22.03
N SER A 150 5.91 27.83 21.13
CA SER A 150 5.05 28.35 20.09
C SER A 150 3.68 27.65 20.16
N PRO A 151 2.57 28.35 19.98
CA PRO A 151 1.25 27.74 19.90
C PRO A 151 1.14 26.91 18.62
N LEU A 152 0.44 25.77 18.71
CA LEU A 152 0.05 24.96 17.54
C LEU A 152 -1.39 25.32 17.19
N LEU A 153 -1.55 26.24 16.24
CA LEU A 153 -2.85 26.78 15.83
C LEU A 153 -3.53 25.95 14.74
N TYR A 154 -2.75 25.17 13.99
CA TYR A 154 -3.17 24.31 12.89
C TYR A 154 -2.44 22.98 12.98
N GLY A 155 -2.98 21.99 12.28
CA GLY A 155 -2.37 20.67 12.17
C GLY A 155 -2.62 19.78 13.39
N VAL A 156 -2.16 18.54 13.25
CA VAL A 156 -2.13 17.54 14.32
C VAL A 156 -0.70 17.06 14.54
N PRO A 157 -0.25 16.83 15.79
CA PRO A 157 1.12 16.46 16.05
C PRO A 157 1.55 15.19 15.31
N GLN A 158 2.57 15.27 14.47
CA GLN A 158 3.17 14.09 13.81
C GLN A 158 3.82 13.18 14.86
N GLY A 159 3.14 12.10 15.24
CA GLY A 159 3.53 11.19 16.33
C GLY A 159 2.46 11.05 17.40
N SER A 160 1.32 11.72 17.28
CA SER A 160 0.10 11.43 18.04
C SER A 160 -0.56 10.14 17.56
N VAL A 161 -1.38 9.53 18.39
CA VAL A 161 -2.15 8.32 18.02
C VAL A 161 -3.38 8.69 17.17
N LEU A 162 -4.01 9.83 17.47
CA LEU A 162 -5.20 10.29 16.75
C LEU A 162 -4.89 11.00 15.44
N GLY A 163 -3.72 11.62 15.29
CA GLY A 163 -3.38 12.40 14.09
C GLY A 163 -3.65 11.68 12.77
N PRO A 164 -3.18 10.45 12.58
CA PRO A 164 -3.43 9.69 11.35
C PRO A 164 -4.91 9.45 11.05
N LEU A 165 -5.70 9.11 12.08
CA LEU A 165 -7.13 8.88 11.94
C LEU A 165 -7.89 10.18 11.62
N LEU A 166 -7.55 11.27 12.33
CA LEU A 166 -8.14 12.59 12.09
C LEU A 166 -7.83 13.12 10.68
N PHE A 167 -6.61 12.87 10.17
CA PHE A 167 -6.26 13.21 8.80
C PHE A 167 -7.11 12.43 7.78
N SER A 168 -7.29 11.12 7.98
CA SER A 168 -8.14 10.29 7.11
C SER A 168 -9.60 10.76 7.10
N LEU A 169 -10.12 11.19 8.25
CA LEU A 169 -11.47 11.78 8.34
C LEU A 169 -11.52 13.18 7.70
N TYR A 170 -10.46 13.97 7.87
CA TYR A 170 -10.37 15.29 7.24
C TYR A 170 -10.40 15.22 5.71
N THR A 171 -9.82 14.19 5.10
CA THR A 171 -9.76 14.00 3.65
C THR A 171 -10.88 13.10 3.09
N SER A 172 -11.79 12.61 3.93
CA SER A 172 -12.80 11.61 3.53
C SER A 172 -13.72 12.06 2.39
N GLN A 173 -14.06 13.34 2.31
CA GLN A 173 -14.93 13.90 1.28
C GLN A 173 -14.33 13.84 -0.14
N LEU A 174 -12.99 13.74 -0.28
CA LEU A 174 -12.34 13.53 -1.58
C LEU A 174 -12.84 12.27 -2.30
N ALA A 175 -13.20 11.23 -1.54
CA ALA A 175 -13.73 10.00 -2.12
C ALA A 175 -15.03 10.24 -2.90
N ALA A 176 -15.97 10.99 -2.31
CA ALA A 176 -17.23 11.32 -2.97
C ALA A 176 -17.03 12.24 -4.19
N LEU A 177 -16.10 13.19 -4.09
CA LEU A 177 -15.75 14.07 -5.21
C LEU A 177 -15.25 13.24 -6.41
N ILE A 178 -14.28 12.35 -6.20
CA ILE A 178 -13.69 11.54 -7.28
C ILE A 178 -14.72 10.59 -7.90
N GLN A 179 -15.63 10.03 -7.09
CA GLN A 179 -16.68 9.14 -7.58
C GLN A 179 -17.62 9.81 -8.61
N ASN A 180 -17.82 11.12 -8.54
CA ASN A 180 -18.62 11.86 -9.53
C ASN A 180 -18.01 11.83 -10.94
N PHE A 181 -16.71 11.59 -11.06
CA PHE A 181 -15.98 11.47 -12.32
C PHE A 181 -15.86 10.03 -12.83
N ASN A 182 -16.39 9.05 -12.09
CA ASN A 182 -16.26 7.63 -12.41
C ASN A 182 -14.79 7.17 -12.61
N ILE A 183 -13.88 7.77 -11.84
CA ILE A 183 -12.44 7.46 -11.81
C ILE A 183 -12.18 6.50 -10.65
N GLY A 184 -11.37 5.48 -10.90
CA GLY A 184 -10.87 4.59 -9.85
C GLY A 184 -9.87 5.32 -8.97
N TYR A 185 -9.91 5.06 -7.67
CA TYR A 185 -8.97 5.68 -6.73
C TYR A 185 -8.58 4.73 -5.60
N HIS A 186 -7.43 5.01 -5.00
CA HIS A 186 -7.01 4.40 -3.74
C HIS A 186 -6.21 5.40 -2.92
N PHE A 187 -6.51 5.49 -1.63
CA PHE A 187 -5.80 6.35 -0.68
C PHE A 187 -4.99 5.52 0.30
N PHE A 188 -3.79 5.99 0.60
CA PHE A 188 -2.96 5.47 1.68
C PHE A 188 -2.35 6.63 2.47
N ALA A 189 -3.05 7.10 3.50
CA ALA A 189 -2.77 8.34 4.21
C ALA A 189 -2.84 9.56 3.28
N ASP A 190 -1.71 10.23 3.08
CA ASP A 190 -1.53 11.36 2.18
C ASP A 190 -1.25 10.95 0.72
N ASP A 191 -0.81 9.71 0.47
CA ASP A 191 -0.64 9.20 -0.89
C ASP A 191 -2.01 8.94 -1.53
N SER A 192 -2.25 9.50 -2.71
CA SER A 192 -3.50 9.35 -3.48
C SER A 192 -3.20 8.82 -4.87
N GLU A 193 -3.80 7.70 -5.22
CA GLU A 193 -3.69 7.04 -6.51
C GLU A 193 -5.02 7.16 -7.24
N LEU A 194 -5.01 7.81 -8.41
CA LEU A 194 -6.18 7.91 -9.30
C LEU A 194 -5.89 7.13 -10.57
N TYR A 195 -6.85 6.37 -11.07
CA TYR A 195 -6.65 5.63 -12.32
C TYR A 195 -7.93 5.54 -13.15
N SER A 196 -7.74 5.62 -14.46
CA SER A 196 -8.83 5.54 -15.43
C SER A 196 -8.46 4.70 -16.65
N ARG A 197 -9.49 4.26 -17.35
CA ARG A 197 -9.38 3.60 -18.64
C ARG A 197 -9.17 4.64 -19.74
N ILE A 198 -8.19 4.43 -20.62
CA ILE A 198 -7.97 5.20 -21.84
C ILE A 198 -8.32 4.30 -23.03
N PRO A 199 -9.46 4.52 -23.67
CA PRO A 199 -9.88 3.77 -24.84
C PRO A 199 -8.91 3.88 -26.01
N THR A 200 -8.97 2.94 -26.96
CA THR A 200 -8.08 2.94 -28.13
C THR A 200 -8.53 3.89 -29.24
N ASP A 201 -9.79 4.31 -29.24
CA ASP A 201 -10.27 5.32 -30.21
C ASP A 201 -9.90 6.74 -29.75
N HIS A 202 -9.55 7.59 -30.74
CA HIS A 202 -8.98 8.91 -30.50
C HIS A 202 -9.90 9.86 -29.73
N SER A 203 -11.19 9.87 -30.05
CA SER A 203 -12.17 10.79 -29.42
C SER A 203 -12.43 10.43 -27.97
N SER A 204 -12.70 9.16 -27.69
CA SER A 204 -12.94 8.66 -26.33
C SER A 204 -11.66 8.74 -25.46
N ALA A 205 -10.47 8.58 -26.06
CA ALA A 205 -9.21 8.79 -25.33
C ALA A 205 -9.03 10.25 -24.88
N LEU A 206 -9.34 11.22 -25.74
CA LEU A 206 -9.31 12.64 -25.42
C LEU A 206 -10.38 13.02 -24.38
N GLU A 207 -11.56 12.40 -24.44
CA GLU A 207 -12.60 12.60 -23.43
C GLU A 207 -12.16 12.04 -22.05
N ALA A 208 -11.60 10.84 -22.04
CA ALA A 208 -11.12 10.19 -20.82
C ALA A 208 -10.01 10.99 -20.12
N VAL A 209 -9.04 11.56 -20.88
CA VAL A 209 -8.00 12.38 -20.27
C VAL A 209 -8.56 13.72 -19.74
N ARG A 210 -9.45 14.37 -20.48
CA ARG A 210 -10.12 15.59 -20.00
C ARG A 210 -10.93 15.36 -18.73
N ASN A 211 -11.59 14.22 -18.63
CA ASN A 211 -12.29 13.84 -17.41
C ASN A 211 -11.34 13.67 -16.22
N MET A 212 -10.16 13.08 -16.44
CA MET A 212 -9.10 12.98 -15.42
C MET A 212 -8.58 14.36 -15.03
N GLU A 213 -8.28 15.22 -15.99
CA GLU A 213 -7.83 16.60 -15.78
C GLU A 213 -8.85 17.39 -14.97
N SER A 214 -10.14 17.35 -15.35
CA SER A 214 -11.21 17.98 -14.60
C SER A 214 -11.33 17.46 -13.17
N CYS A 215 -11.14 16.17 -12.96
CA CYS A 215 -11.10 15.60 -11.61
C CYS A 215 -9.91 16.14 -10.80
N CYS A 216 -8.73 16.22 -11.39
CA CYS A 216 -7.54 16.79 -10.73
C CYS A 216 -7.74 18.26 -10.35
N ASP A 217 -8.37 19.05 -11.22
CA ASP A 217 -8.70 20.46 -10.95
C ASP A 217 -9.69 20.60 -9.78
N GLU A 218 -10.74 19.79 -9.76
CA GLU A 218 -11.70 19.80 -8.65
C GLU A 218 -11.06 19.32 -7.34
N ILE A 219 -10.14 18.35 -7.38
CA ILE A 219 -9.34 17.93 -6.22
C ILE A 219 -8.48 19.12 -5.72
N LYS A 220 -7.80 19.84 -6.61
CA LYS A 220 -7.00 21.02 -6.27
C LYS A 220 -7.84 22.08 -5.62
N LEU A 221 -8.98 22.44 -6.22
CA LEU A 221 -9.93 23.43 -5.67
C LEU A 221 -10.46 23.00 -4.30
N TRP A 222 -10.77 21.71 -4.14
CA TRP A 222 -11.21 21.17 -2.86
C TRP A 222 -10.10 21.27 -1.81
N MET A 223 -8.85 20.92 -2.16
CA MET A 223 -7.69 21.01 -1.26
C MET A 223 -7.46 22.46 -0.81
N ASP A 224 -7.47 23.43 -1.71
CA ASP A 224 -7.29 24.84 -1.39
C ASP A 224 -8.37 25.36 -0.42
N ARG A 225 -9.65 25.02 -0.67
CA ARG A 225 -10.76 25.33 0.25
C ARG A 225 -10.58 24.71 1.63
N ASN A 226 -9.92 23.55 1.69
CA ASN A 226 -9.65 22.81 2.91
C ASN A 226 -8.25 23.03 3.48
N LYS A 227 -7.56 24.09 3.08
CA LYS A 227 -6.23 24.47 3.60
C LYS A 227 -5.16 23.39 3.43
N LEU A 228 -5.34 22.50 2.48
CA LEU A 228 -4.34 21.52 2.04
C LEU A 228 -3.67 22.04 0.76
N LYS A 229 -2.45 21.60 0.52
CA LYS A 229 -1.71 21.97 -0.70
C LYS A 229 -1.30 20.72 -1.48
N LEU A 230 -1.78 20.64 -2.71
CA LEU A 230 -1.30 19.65 -3.68
C LEU A 230 0.15 19.97 -4.06
N ASN A 231 1.00 18.96 -4.15
CA ASN A 231 2.38 19.11 -4.60
C ASN A 231 2.48 18.70 -6.07
N GLU A 232 2.24 19.64 -6.96
CA GLU A 232 2.24 19.41 -8.40
C GLU A 232 3.61 18.94 -8.90
N ASP A 233 4.73 19.45 -8.34
CA ASP A 233 6.10 19.08 -8.71
C ASP A 233 6.43 17.60 -8.41
N LYS A 234 5.70 16.98 -7.50
CA LYS A 234 5.85 15.58 -7.13
C LYS A 234 4.73 14.69 -7.65
N THR A 235 3.76 15.26 -8.32
CA THR A 235 2.73 14.47 -8.98
C THR A 235 3.36 13.73 -10.16
N GLU A 236 3.14 12.42 -10.22
CA GLU A 236 3.68 11.56 -11.29
C GLU A 236 2.53 10.94 -12.06
N VAL A 237 2.72 10.81 -13.38
CA VAL A 237 1.71 10.22 -14.28
C VAL A 237 2.32 9.06 -15.05
N LEU A 238 1.64 7.90 -15.02
CA LEU A 238 2.05 6.69 -15.71
C LEU A 238 0.94 6.24 -16.68
N LEU A 239 1.28 6.11 -17.95
CA LEU A 239 0.41 5.47 -18.93
C LEU A 239 0.78 4.00 -19.05
N CYS A 240 -0.12 3.10 -18.65
CA CYS A 240 0.12 1.66 -18.58
C CYS A 240 -0.46 0.93 -19.79
N GLY A 241 0.31 -0.03 -20.31
CA GLY A 241 -0.11 -0.92 -21.39
C GLY A 241 1.02 -1.28 -22.33
N PRO A 242 0.77 -2.13 -23.34
CA PRO A 242 1.76 -2.45 -24.37
C PRO A 242 2.24 -1.20 -25.11
N VAL A 243 3.54 -1.14 -25.45
CA VAL A 243 4.16 0.00 -26.15
C VAL A 243 3.33 0.46 -27.36
N GLN A 244 2.91 -0.49 -28.21
CA GLN A 244 2.13 -0.20 -29.41
C GLN A 244 0.78 0.47 -29.16
N ARG A 245 0.19 0.29 -27.96
CA ARG A 245 -1.05 0.97 -27.58
C ARG A 245 -0.76 2.35 -27.00
N ARG A 246 0.29 2.45 -26.16
CA ARG A 246 0.71 3.73 -25.56
C ARG A 246 1.12 4.76 -26.61
N GLU A 247 1.81 4.33 -27.67
CA GLU A 247 2.21 5.18 -28.80
C GLU A 247 1.03 5.69 -29.64
N ARG A 248 -0.15 5.06 -29.56
CA ARG A 248 -1.36 5.48 -30.27
C ARG A 248 -2.23 6.46 -29.48
N VAL A 249 -1.91 6.67 -28.21
CA VAL A 249 -2.66 7.63 -27.38
C VAL A 249 -2.39 9.05 -27.89
N PRO A 250 -3.45 9.87 -28.10
CA PRO A 250 -3.31 11.16 -28.81
C PRO A 250 -2.79 12.32 -27.95
N PHE A 251 -2.26 12.05 -26.78
CA PHE A 251 -1.69 13.05 -25.87
C PHE A 251 -0.42 12.51 -25.20
N ALA A 252 0.51 13.41 -24.84
CA ALA A 252 1.81 13.07 -24.24
C ALA A 252 1.93 13.51 -22.78
N SER A 253 0.91 14.19 -22.26
CA SER A 253 0.90 14.76 -20.91
C SER A 253 -0.52 14.88 -20.40
N VAL A 254 -0.64 15.11 -19.10
CA VAL A 254 -1.89 15.36 -18.39
C VAL A 254 -1.76 16.68 -17.63
N GLN A 255 -2.77 17.54 -17.70
CA GLN A 255 -2.83 18.76 -16.92
C GLN A 255 -3.26 18.44 -15.49
N VAL A 256 -2.48 18.86 -14.50
CA VAL A 256 -2.81 18.74 -13.08
C VAL A 256 -2.63 20.10 -12.43
N GLY A 257 -3.73 20.81 -12.21
CA GLY A 257 -3.70 22.21 -11.79
C GLY A 257 -2.97 23.08 -12.80
N ASP A 258 -1.89 23.78 -12.39
CA ASP A 258 -1.12 24.65 -13.26
C ASP A 258 0.04 23.92 -13.98
N ALA A 259 0.32 22.64 -13.64
CA ALA A 259 1.41 21.88 -14.17
C ALA A 259 0.98 20.92 -15.30
N CYS A 260 1.75 20.90 -16.39
CA CYS A 260 1.61 19.92 -17.46
C CYS A 260 2.61 18.79 -17.25
N ILE A 261 2.11 17.61 -16.85
CA ILE A 261 2.93 16.48 -16.41
C ILE A 261 3.05 15.46 -17.53
N THR A 262 4.28 15.21 -17.99
CA THR A 262 4.59 14.18 -18.99
C THR A 262 4.59 12.78 -18.38
N PHE A 263 4.37 11.77 -19.20
CA PHE A 263 4.37 10.38 -18.74
C PHE A 263 5.76 9.94 -18.29
N SER A 264 5.81 9.32 -17.12
CA SER A 264 6.99 8.63 -16.62
C SER A 264 7.05 7.20 -17.18
N ASP A 265 8.27 6.66 -17.36
CA ASP A 265 8.46 5.24 -17.71
C ASP A 265 8.12 4.31 -16.54
N SER A 266 8.32 4.80 -15.34
CA SER A 266 7.98 4.10 -14.10
C SER A 266 7.70 5.09 -12.97
N VAL A 267 6.87 4.69 -12.02
CA VAL A 267 6.52 5.48 -10.83
C VAL A 267 6.69 4.64 -9.57
N LYS A 268 6.95 5.31 -8.44
CA LYS A 268 7.11 4.61 -7.16
C LYS A 268 5.96 4.96 -6.23
N THR A 269 5.12 3.97 -5.93
CA THR A 269 4.03 4.09 -4.96
C THR A 269 4.16 3.07 -3.85
N LEU A 270 3.91 3.46 -2.61
CA LEU A 270 3.94 2.63 -1.40
C LEU A 270 5.18 1.71 -1.31
N GLY A 271 6.33 2.19 -1.80
CA GLY A 271 7.59 1.45 -1.78
C GLY A 271 7.80 0.43 -2.89
N VAL A 272 6.87 0.32 -3.85
CA VAL A 272 6.94 -0.54 -5.04
C VAL A 272 7.08 0.33 -6.28
N VAL A 273 7.88 -0.10 -7.25
CA VAL A 273 8.03 0.56 -8.56
C VAL A 273 7.10 -0.14 -9.55
N LEU A 274 6.21 0.63 -10.16
CA LEU A 274 5.35 0.19 -11.27
C LEU A 274 5.91 0.75 -12.57
N ASP A 275 6.20 -0.11 -13.53
CA ASP A 275 6.62 0.30 -14.88
C ASP A 275 5.43 0.35 -15.85
N ALA A 276 5.55 1.14 -16.92
CA ALA A 276 4.49 1.37 -17.88
C ALA A 276 3.96 0.08 -18.56
N ASP A 277 4.77 -0.96 -18.65
CA ASP A 277 4.37 -2.28 -19.15
C ASP A 277 3.73 -3.17 -18.08
N LEU A 278 3.66 -2.72 -16.82
CA LEU A 278 3.28 -3.50 -15.62
C LEU A 278 4.07 -4.81 -15.51
N SER A 279 5.32 -4.81 -15.98
CA SER A 279 6.20 -5.98 -16.01
C SER A 279 6.88 -6.25 -14.68
N MET A 280 6.90 -5.29 -13.77
CA MET A 280 7.62 -5.33 -12.49
C MET A 280 9.14 -5.50 -12.62
N HIS A 281 9.70 -5.32 -13.81
CA HIS A 281 11.14 -5.51 -14.07
C HIS A 281 12.01 -4.57 -13.24
N GLU A 282 11.63 -3.28 -13.17
CA GLU A 282 12.36 -2.28 -12.40
C GLU A 282 12.27 -2.53 -10.88
N GLN A 283 11.10 -2.93 -10.41
CA GLN A 283 10.93 -3.35 -9.01
C GLN A 283 11.86 -4.50 -8.66
N ILE A 284 11.89 -5.55 -9.48
CA ILE A 284 12.75 -6.71 -9.26
C ILE A 284 14.23 -6.30 -9.32
N SER A 285 14.62 -5.47 -10.27
CA SER A 285 15.99 -4.96 -10.41
C SER A 285 16.42 -4.17 -9.17
N SER A 286 15.53 -3.35 -8.62
CA SER A 286 15.77 -2.60 -7.39
C SER A 286 15.95 -3.53 -6.18
N VAL A 287 15.04 -4.50 -6.01
CA VAL A 287 15.11 -5.50 -4.91
C VAL A 287 16.40 -6.32 -5.00
N VAL A 288 16.74 -6.82 -6.19
CA VAL A 288 17.96 -7.60 -6.43
C VAL A 288 19.21 -6.81 -6.03
N ARG A 289 19.31 -5.55 -6.45
CA ARG A 289 20.45 -4.66 -6.12
C ARG A 289 20.59 -4.45 -4.61
N ILE A 290 19.49 -4.14 -3.92
CA ILE A 290 19.47 -3.92 -2.47
C ILE A 290 19.86 -5.22 -1.72
N CYS A 291 19.29 -6.34 -2.12
CA CYS A 291 19.57 -7.63 -1.50
C CYS A 291 21.04 -8.05 -1.66
N TYR A 292 21.65 -7.88 -2.84
CA TYR A 292 23.07 -8.18 -3.04
C TYR A 292 23.99 -7.25 -2.24
N PHE A 293 23.60 -5.99 -1.98
CA PHE A 293 24.32 -5.13 -1.06
C PHE A 293 24.34 -5.74 0.36
N HIS A 294 23.17 -6.18 0.86
CA HIS A 294 23.08 -6.79 2.18
C HIS A 294 23.77 -8.17 2.24
N ILE A 295 23.70 -8.98 1.17
CA ILE A 295 24.41 -10.26 1.10
C ILE A 295 25.92 -10.03 1.21
N ARG A 296 26.49 -9.04 0.51
CA ARG A 296 27.93 -8.70 0.61
C ARG A 296 28.31 -8.26 2.02
N SER A 297 27.48 -7.44 2.66
CA SER A 297 27.70 -6.99 4.04
C SER A 297 27.65 -8.18 5.03
N LEU A 298 26.64 -9.04 4.88
CA LEU A 298 26.51 -10.26 5.69
C LEU A 298 27.68 -11.23 5.47
N SER A 299 28.13 -11.41 4.23
CA SER A 299 29.28 -12.26 3.90
C SER A 299 30.56 -11.82 4.61
N LYS A 300 30.84 -10.51 4.70
CA LYS A 300 31.99 -9.97 5.46
C LYS A 300 31.88 -10.23 6.96
N ALA A 301 30.67 -10.11 7.53
CA ALA A 301 30.43 -10.33 8.95
C ALA A 301 30.30 -11.83 9.31
N ARG A 302 30.04 -12.70 8.32
CA ARG A 302 29.71 -14.12 8.52
C ARG A 302 30.73 -14.94 9.33
N PRO A 303 32.06 -14.72 9.23
CA PRO A 303 33.03 -15.42 10.06
C PRO A 303 32.82 -15.25 11.56
N TYR A 304 32.31 -14.10 11.97
CA TYR A 304 32.12 -13.70 13.37
C TYR A 304 30.73 -14.00 13.92
N LEU A 305 29.83 -14.57 13.10
CA LEU A 305 28.45 -14.83 13.45
C LEU A 305 28.17 -16.32 13.64
N THR A 306 27.32 -16.64 14.62
CA THR A 306 26.70 -17.97 14.68
C THR A 306 25.77 -18.16 13.48
N ARG A 307 25.44 -19.43 13.16
CA ARG A 307 24.46 -19.73 12.10
C ARG A 307 23.10 -19.07 12.37
N GLN A 308 22.65 -19.12 13.63
CA GLN A 308 21.38 -18.53 14.04
C GLN A 308 21.36 -17.02 13.84
N ALA A 309 22.40 -16.31 14.31
CA ALA A 309 22.50 -14.85 14.12
C ALA A 309 22.55 -14.47 12.63
N ALA A 310 23.34 -15.20 11.82
CA ALA A 310 23.40 -14.97 10.38
C ALA A 310 22.03 -15.19 9.70
N ASN A 311 21.27 -16.22 10.12
CA ASN A 311 19.91 -16.45 9.62
C ASN A 311 18.96 -15.31 10.01
N GLN A 312 18.99 -14.83 11.25
CA GLN A 312 18.17 -13.71 11.69
C GLN A 312 18.44 -12.44 10.89
N ILE A 313 19.71 -12.11 10.65
CA ILE A 313 20.12 -10.96 9.83
C ILE A 313 19.66 -11.14 8.38
N ALA A 314 19.85 -12.33 7.80
CA ALA A 314 19.41 -12.61 6.44
C ALA A 314 17.87 -12.48 6.30
N VAL A 315 17.11 -12.99 7.26
CA VAL A 315 15.66 -12.86 7.28
C VAL A 315 15.25 -11.38 7.39
N SER A 316 15.87 -10.62 8.27
CA SER A 316 15.52 -9.22 8.51
C SER A 316 15.88 -8.28 7.35
N LEU A 317 17.02 -8.49 6.67
CA LEU A 317 17.53 -7.55 5.67
C LEU A 317 17.33 -8.01 4.23
N ILE A 318 17.19 -9.30 3.98
CA ILE A 318 17.11 -9.86 2.62
C ILE A 318 15.74 -10.49 2.38
N ILE A 319 15.34 -11.48 3.20
CA ILE A 319 14.06 -12.17 2.99
C ILE A 319 12.89 -11.22 3.16
N SER A 320 12.94 -10.29 4.12
CA SER A 320 11.91 -9.26 4.28
C SER A 320 11.73 -8.38 3.03
N LYS A 321 12.81 -8.13 2.27
CA LYS A 321 12.73 -7.40 0.99
C LYS A 321 12.16 -8.24 -0.13
N LEU A 322 12.49 -9.53 -0.18
CA LEU A 322 11.91 -10.47 -1.14
C LEU A 322 10.42 -10.74 -0.88
N ASP A 323 9.96 -10.58 0.37
CA ASP A 323 8.57 -10.81 0.78
C ASP A 323 7.70 -9.55 0.73
N TYR A 324 8.31 -8.36 0.63
CA TYR A 324 7.54 -7.12 0.60
C TYR A 324 6.72 -7.00 -0.67
N CYS A 325 5.39 -7.00 -0.54
CA CYS A 325 4.43 -6.94 -1.64
C CYS A 325 4.67 -8.00 -2.73
N ASN A 326 5.19 -9.18 -2.37
CA ASN A 326 5.53 -10.21 -3.35
C ASN A 326 4.32 -10.86 -4.03
N SER A 327 3.11 -10.68 -3.50
CA SER A 327 1.87 -11.10 -4.17
C SER A 327 1.65 -10.40 -5.52
N LEU A 328 2.19 -9.18 -5.70
CA LEU A 328 2.15 -8.43 -6.97
C LEU A 328 2.98 -9.11 -8.10
N LEU A 329 3.90 -10.00 -7.72
CA LEU A 329 4.79 -10.70 -8.65
C LEU A 329 4.17 -11.98 -9.22
N ALA A 330 2.91 -12.25 -8.94
CA ALA A 330 2.20 -13.42 -9.44
C ALA A 330 2.14 -13.45 -10.97
N GLY A 331 2.38 -14.63 -11.55
CA GLY A 331 2.27 -14.86 -12.99
C GLY A 331 3.33 -14.14 -13.84
N LEU A 332 4.39 -13.61 -13.23
CA LEU A 332 5.53 -13.06 -13.96
C LEU A 332 6.30 -14.15 -14.73
N PRO A 333 7.02 -13.78 -15.81
CA PRO A 333 7.89 -14.70 -16.52
C PRO A 333 8.91 -15.36 -15.60
N GLN A 334 9.22 -16.65 -15.88
CA GLN A 334 10.17 -17.42 -15.08
C GLN A 334 11.57 -16.79 -15.01
N THR A 335 11.96 -16.01 -16.01
CA THR A 335 13.21 -15.25 -16.04
C THR A 335 13.31 -14.28 -14.86
N GLU A 336 12.23 -13.57 -14.54
CA GLU A 336 12.18 -12.62 -13.42
C GLU A 336 12.17 -13.34 -12.06
N ILE A 337 11.40 -14.41 -11.94
CA ILE A 337 11.38 -15.25 -10.73
C ILE A 337 12.76 -15.84 -10.46
N THR A 338 13.46 -16.30 -11.50
CA THR A 338 14.83 -16.87 -11.40
C THR A 338 15.84 -15.83 -10.87
N ARG A 339 15.70 -14.55 -11.23
CA ARG A 339 16.55 -13.47 -10.69
C ARG A 339 16.41 -13.34 -9.18
N LEU A 340 15.17 -13.35 -8.66
CA LEU A 340 14.90 -13.31 -7.22
C LEU A 340 15.35 -14.60 -6.52
N GLN A 341 15.14 -15.74 -7.16
CA GLN A 341 15.59 -17.04 -6.63
C GLN A 341 17.11 -17.10 -6.49
N ALA A 342 17.85 -16.54 -7.43
CA ALA A 342 19.32 -16.46 -7.35
C ALA A 342 19.79 -15.65 -6.13
N VAL A 343 19.09 -14.55 -5.80
CA VAL A 343 19.34 -13.77 -4.58
C VAL A 343 19.09 -14.60 -3.33
N GLN A 344 17.95 -15.28 -3.24
CA GLN A 344 17.62 -16.13 -2.11
C GLN A 344 18.66 -17.25 -1.92
N ASN A 345 19.07 -17.89 -3.02
CA ASN A 345 20.08 -18.94 -3.01
C ASN A 345 21.44 -18.44 -2.52
N ALA A 346 21.85 -17.23 -2.96
CA ALA A 346 23.08 -16.62 -2.51
C ALA A 346 23.06 -16.31 -1.00
N ALA A 347 21.93 -15.76 -0.51
CA ALA A 347 21.74 -15.50 0.91
C ALA A 347 21.80 -16.79 1.76
N ALA A 348 21.11 -17.85 1.30
CA ALA A 348 21.08 -19.15 1.99
C ALA A 348 22.49 -19.74 2.09
N ARG A 349 23.26 -19.73 0.99
CA ARG A 349 24.65 -20.23 1.00
C ARG A 349 25.55 -19.45 1.99
N VAL A 350 25.41 -18.14 2.06
CA VAL A 350 26.16 -17.32 3.05
C VAL A 350 25.76 -17.73 4.47
N VAL A 351 24.48 -17.92 4.77
CA VAL A 351 24.02 -18.30 6.12
C VAL A 351 24.60 -19.62 6.58
N VAL A 352 24.65 -20.65 5.72
CA VAL A 352 25.16 -21.97 6.10
C VAL A 352 26.65 -22.20 5.77
N LYS A 353 27.37 -21.24 5.18
CA LYS A 353 28.74 -21.35 4.66
C LYS A 353 28.89 -22.44 3.58
N ALA A 354 27.86 -22.63 2.75
CA ALA A 354 27.88 -23.59 1.66
C ALA A 354 28.71 -23.08 0.47
N ARG A 355 29.23 -24.01 -0.34
CA ARG A 355 29.97 -23.69 -1.57
C ARG A 355 29.01 -23.29 -2.70
N LYS A 356 29.56 -22.63 -3.72
CA LYS A 356 28.80 -22.17 -4.90
C LYS A 356 28.01 -23.30 -5.60
N TYR A 357 28.57 -24.50 -5.63
CA TYR A 357 28.04 -25.65 -6.37
C TYR A 357 27.23 -26.64 -5.51
N ASP A 358 27.10 -26.39 -4.19
CA ASP A 358 26.28 -27.24 -3.34
C ASP A 358 24.81 -27.15 -3.75
N HIS A 359 24.11 -28.29 -3.73
CA HIS A 359 22.67 -28.31 -4.03
C HIS A 359 21.89 -27.44 -3.07
N ILE A 360 21.07 -26.56 -3.63
CA ILE A 360 20.39 -25.50 -2.84
C ILE A 360 19.14 -26.02 -2.13
N SER A 361 18.40 -26.96 -2.71
CA SER A 361 17.12 -27.41 -2.17
C SER A 361 17.20 -27.97 -0.75
N PRO A 362 18.21 -28.81 -0.38
CA PRO A 362 18.40 -29.25 1.00
C PRO A 362 18.66 -28.07 1.95
N ILE A 363 19.44 -27.07 1.51
CA ILE A 363 19.79 -25.89 2.31
C ILE A 363 18.53 -25.05 2.59
N LEU A 364 17.68 -24.81 1.58
CA LEU A 364 16.43 -24.06 1.77
C LEU A 364 15.47 -24.81 2.71
N LYS A 365 15.37 -26.15 2.58
CA LYS A 365 14.57 -26.99 3.49
C LYS A 365 15.07 -26.92 4.94
N ASP A 366 16.37 -26.99 5.14
CA ASP A 366 17.00 -26.90 6.46
C ASP A 366 16.85 -25.51 7.11
N LEU A 367 16.85 -24.44 6.29
CA LEU A 367 16.54 -23.08 6.74
C LEU A 367 15.03 -22.80 6.88
N HIS A 368 14.17 -23.72 6.49
CA HIS A 368 12.71 -23.55 6.37
C HIS A 368 12.30 -22.38 5.46
N TRP A 369 13.07 -22.12 4.41
CA TRP A 369 12.80 -21.10 3.42
C TRP A 369 12.12 -21.70 2.19
N LEU A 370 10.87 -21.34 1.96
CA LEU A 370 10.18 -21.67 0.71
C LEU A 370 10.89 -20.99 -0.48
N PRO A 371 11.01 -21.64 -1.65
CA PRO A 371 11.41 -21.00 -2.90
C PRO A 371 10.56 -19.75 -3.21
N ILE A 372 11.08 -18.87 -4.06
CA ILE A 372 10.40 -17.57 -4.35
C ILE A 372 9.00 -17.78 -4.91
N GLU A 373 8.82 -18.68 -5.85
CA GLU A 373 7.50 -18.97 -6.43
C GLU A 373 6.51 -19.46 -5.38
N ASP A 374 6.93 -20.37 -4.55
CA ASP A 374 6.10 -20.88 -3.44
C ASP A 374 5.82 -19.81 -2.38
N ARG A 375 6.74 -18.87 -2.15
CA ARG A 375 6.49 -17.72 -1.26
C ARG A 375 5.41 -16.81 -1.81
N ILE A 376 5.42 -16.55 -3.12
CA ILE A 376 4.38 -15.76 -3.80
C ILE A 376 3.04 -16.48 -3.67
N GLN A 377 2.98 -17.77 -3.99
CA GLN A 377 1.77 -18.58 -3.85
C GLN A 377 1.28 -18.62 -2.39
N HIS A 378 2.19 -18.84 -1.43
CA HIS A 378 1.86 -18.82 0.01
C HIS A 378 1.24 -17.47 0.44
N LYS A 379 1.76 -16.37 -0.05
CA LYS A 379 1.23 -15.03 0.25
C LYS A 379 -0.17 -14.84 -0.34
N ILE A 380 -0.35 -15.14 -1.63
CA ILE A 380 -1.66 -15.03 -2.30
C ILE A 380 -2.69 -15.91 -1.60
N LEU A 381 -2.39 -17.18 -1.38
CA LEU A 381 -3.30 -18.14 -0.74
C LEU A 381 -3.62 -17.74 0.72
N SER A 382 -2.65 -17.20 1.45
CA SER A 382 -2.90 -16.67 2.80
C SER A 382 -3.82 -15.45 2.78
N THR A 383 -3.70 -14.59 1.76
CA THR A 383 -4.60 -13.44 1.54
C THR A 383 -5.98 -13.92 1.11
N THR A 384 -6.06 -14.91 0.21
CA THR A 384 -7.32 -15.53 -0.22
C THR A 384 -8.06 -16.20 0.94
N TYR A 385 -7.36 -16.95 1.79
CA TYR A 385 -7.96 -17.53 3.00
C TYR A 385 -8.57 -16.45 3.91
N ARG A 386 -7.85 -15.35 4.09
CA ARG A 386 -8.36 -14.21 4.85
C ARG A 386 -9.57 -13.56 4.18
N ALA A 387 -9.58 -13.48 2.83
CA ALA A 387 -10.69 -12.93 2.07
C ALA A 387 -11.97 -13.78 2.20
N VAL A 388 -11.84 -15.08 2.08
CA VAL A 388 -12.96 -16.05 2.27
C VAL A 388 -13.54 -16.02 3.70
N ASN A 389 -12.74 -15.59 4.68
CA ASN A 389 -13.15 -15.49 6.10
C ASN A 389 -13.38 -14.02 6.55
N ASP A 390 -13.63 -13.08 5.64
CA ASP A 390 -13.89 -11.65 5.91
C ASP A 390 -12.83 -10.96 6.79
N LYS A 391 -11.56 -11.37 6.64
CA LYS A 391 -10.39 -10.85 7.39
C LYS A 391 -9.44 -10.02 6.52
N VAL A 392 -9.93 -9.48 5.42
CA VAL A 392 -9.25 -8.52 4.53
C VAL A 392 -10.18 -7.33 4.29
N PRO A 393 -9.68 -6.24 3.69
CA PRO A 393 -10.54 -5.15 3.23
C PRO A 393 -11.62 -5.64 2.26
N GLN A 394 -12.82 -5.06 2.34
CA GLN A 394 -13.96 -5.41 1.49
C GLN A 394 -13.61 -5.36 0.00
N TYR A 395 -12.83 -4.38 -0.43
CA TYR A 395 -12.40 -4.24 -1.84
C TYR A 395 -11.54 -5.40 -2.35
N LEU A 396 -10.97 -6.24 -1.48
CA LEU A 396 -10.27 -7.47 -1.88
C LEU A 396 -11.17 -8.70 -1.81
N SER A 397 -12.06 -8.83 -0.81
CA SER A 397 -13.01 -9.95 -0.74
C SER A 397 -13.96 -9.94 -1.95
N GLU A 398 -14.35 -8.77 -2.43
CA GLU A 398 -15.16 -8.60 -3.65
C GLU A 398 -14.47 -9.14 -4.92
N LEU A 399 -13.15 -9.26 -4.96
CA LEU A 399 -12.40 -9.80 -6.10
C LEU A 399 -12.38 -11.34 -6.16
N VAL A 400 -12.79 -12.02 -5.09
CA VAL A 400 -12.71 -13.48 -4.96
C VAL A 400 -14.04 -14.05 -4.46
N PRO A 401 -15.15 -13.88 -5.21
CA PRO A 401 -16.45 -14.36 -4.80
C PRO A 401 -16.50 -15.88 -4.72
N LEU A 402 -17.33 -16.40 -3.83
CA LEU A 402 -17.59 -17.82 -3.73
C LEU A 402 -18.31 -18.32 -4.99
N TYR A 403 -17.89 -19.46 -5.50
CA TYR A 403 -18.55 -20.11 -6.62
C TYR A 403 -19.94 -20.61 -6.21
N THR A 404 -20.97 -20.13 -6.86
CA THR A 404 -22.36 -20.57 -6.67
C THR A 404 -22.77 -21.42 -7.87
N PRO A 405 -22.86 -22.76 -7.73
CA PRO A 405 -23.27 -23.62 -8.83
C PRO A 405 -24.73 -23.37 -9.22
N THR A 406 -24.99 -23.32 -10.52
CA THR A 406 -26.36 -23.16 -11.08
C THR A 406 -27.26 -24.39 -10.87
N ARG A 407 -26.68 -25.54 -10.52
CA ARG A 407 -27.36 -26.80 -10.20
C ARG A 407 -26.80 -27.37 -8.90
N SER A 408 -27.59 -28.16 -8.18
CA SER A 408 -27.11 -28.87 -6.98
C SER A 408 -26.04 -29.87 -7.36
N LEU A 409 -24.78 -29.52 -7.13
CA LEU A 409 -23.60 -30.34 -7.38
C LEU A 409 -22.97 -30.80 -6.06
N ARG A 410 -22.35 -31.98 -6.05
CA ARG A 410 -21.56 -32.47 -4.89
C ARG A 410 -20.41 -31.53 -4.51
N SER A 411 -20.03 -30.60 -5.40
CA SER A 411 -18.99 -29.58 -5.17
C SER A 411 -19.50 -28.31 -4.47
N ALA A 412 -20.81 -28.15 -4.29
CA ALA A 412 -21.40 -26.96 -3.66
C ALA A 412 -20.90 -26.69 -2.23
N THR A 413 -20.44 -27.72 -1.53
CA THR A 413 -19.91 -27.63 -0.15
C THR A 413 -18.39 -27.44 -0.08
N LYS A 414 -17.67 -27.33 -1.21
CA LYS A 414 -16.20 -27.39 -1.26
C LYS A 414 -15.48 -26.06 -1.10
N LEU A 415 -16.14 -24.96 -0.70
CA LEU A 415 -15.52 -23.63 -0.58
C LEU A 415 -14.67 -23.25 -1.81
N LEU A 416 -15.23 -23.46 -3.01
CA LEU A 416 -14.58 -23.06 -4.26
C LEU A 416 -14.87 -21.58 -4.55
N LEU A 417 -13.93 -20.94 -5.23
CA LEU A 417 -14.04 -19.56 -5.68
C LEU A 417 -14.40 -19.51 -7.18
N ASP A 418 -15.09 -18.48 -7.57
CA ASP A 418 -15.40 -18.24 -8.99
C ASP A 418 -14.11 -17.79 -9.71
N VAL A 419 -13.78 -18.47 -10.80
CA VAL A 419 -12.61 -18.14 -11.63
C VAL A 419 -13.11 -17.41 -12.88
N PRO A 420 -12.66 -16.16 -13.12
CA PRO A 420 -13.03 -15.44 -14.33
C PRO A 420 -12.76 -16.24 -15.59
N GLY A 421 -13.72 -16.23 -16.51
CA GLY A 421 -13.62 -16.96 -17.76
C GLY A 421 -12.58 -16.36 -18.73
N PRO A 422 -12.31 -17.04 -19.87
CA PRO A 422 -11.37 -16.55 -20.89
C PRO A 422 -11.73 -15.19 -21.49
N LYS A 423 -12.98 -14.76 -21.37
CA LYS A 423 -13.44 -13.42 -21.81
C LYS A 423 -13.04 -12.32 -20.83
N ASP A 424 -12.87 -12.65 -19.55
CA ASP A 424 -12.62 -11.72 -18.45
C ASP A 424 -11.16 -11.72 -18.00
N ALA A 425 -10.34 -12.68 -18.49
CA ALA A 425 -8.89 -12.79 -18.26
C ALA A 425 -8.24 -13.37 -19.53
N LYS A 426 -8.09 -12.51 -20.55
CA LYS A 426 -7.70 -12.89 -21.91
C LYS A 426 -6.19 -13.16 -22.04
N LEU A 427 -5.38 -12.23 -21.51
CA LEU A 427 -3.95 -12.22 -21.76
C LEU A 427 -3.18 -12.75 -20.55
N LYS A 428 -2.29 -13.71 -20.78
CA LYS A 428 -1.41 -14.28 -19.76
C LYS A 428 -0.56 -13.19 -19.07
N ARG A 429 -0.14 -12.16 -19.82
CA ARG A 429 0.70 -11.08 -19.33
C ARG A 429 -0.05 -10.06 -18.45
N TYR A 430 -1.39 -9.98 -18.55
CA TYR A 430 -2.20 -8.99 -17.85
C TYR A 430 -3.34 -9.63 -17.06
N GLY A 431 -4.49 -9.95 -17.65
CA GLY A 431 -5.67 -10.42 -16.94
C GLY A 431 -5.44 -11.67 -16.10
N GLN A 432 -4.64 -12.63 -16.60
CA GLN A 432 -4.32 -13.84 -15.85
C GLN A 432 -3.33 -13.61 -14.69
N ARG A 433 -2.72 -12.42 -14.57
CA ARG A 433 -1.94 -11.99 -13.41
C ARG A 433 -2.75 -11.22 -12.36
N ALA A 434 -3.94 -10.74 -12.74
CA ALA A 434 -4.81 -10.01 -11.81
C ALA A 434 -5.20 -10.89 -10.61
N PHE A 435 -5.27 -10.29 -9.43
CA PHE A 435 -5.60 -11.01 -8.20
C PHE A 435 -6.93 -11.77 -8.31
N LYS A 436 -7.94 -11.16 -8.96
CA LYS A 436 -9.24 -11.80 -9.22
C LYS A 436 -9.18 -13.10 -10.02
N TYR A 437 -8.08 -13.36 -10.74
CA TYR A 437 -7.86 -14.59 -11.52
C TYR A 437 -6.90 -15.55 -10.80
N VAL A 438 -5.74 -15.04 -10.35
CA VAL A 438 -4.70 -15.88 -9.74
C VAL A 438 -5.15 -16.49 -8.42
N ALA A 439 -5.82 -15.68 -7.58
CA ALA A 439 -6.24 -16.14 -6.26
C ALA A 439 -7.26 -17.29 -6.31
N PRO A 440 -8.38 -17.20 -7.05
CA PRO A 440 -9.30 -18.31 -7.21
C PRO A 440 -8.68 -19.54 -7.88
N THR A 441 -7.82 -19.31 -8.89
CA THR A 441 -7.14 -20.41 -9.60
C THR A 441 -6.25 -21.22 -8.65
N LEU A 442 -5.39 -20.56 -7.88
CA LEU A 442 -4.53 -21.22 -6.90
C LEU A 442 -5.34 -21.86 -5.76
N TRP A 443 -6.38 -21.18 -5.29
CA TRP A 443 -7.25 -21.65 -4.23
C TRP A 443 -7.98 -22.93 -4.59
N ASN A 444 -8.57 -23.00 -5.78
CA ASN A 444 -9.33 -24.16 -6.24
C ASN A 444 -8.45 -25.41 -6.46
N ASN A 445 -7.15 -25.20 -6.73
CA ASN A 445 -6.17 -26.28 -6.87
C ASN A 445 -5.68 -26.84 -5.52
N LEU A 446 -5.96 -26.16 -4.39
CA LEU A 446 -5.60 -26.69 -3.09
C LEU A 446 -6.46 -27.90 -2.69
N PRO A 447 -5.89 -28.86 -1.96
CA PRO A 447 -6.66 -29.92 -1.29
C PRO A 447 -7.72 -29.31 -0.35
N GLY A 448 -8.93 -29.90 -0.31
CA GLY A 448 -10.00 -29.49 0.58
C GLY A 448 -9.58 -29.45 2.06
N SER A 449 -8.81 -30.44 2.48
CA SER A 449 -8.27 -30.52 3.86
C SER A 449 -7.39 -29.32 4.28
N ILE A 450 -6.86 -28.57 3.32
CA ILE A 450 -6.13 -27.32 3.59
C ILE A 450 -7.09 -26.13 3.60
N ARG A 451 -8.00 -26.04 2.62
CA ARG A 451 -8.98 -24.94 2.52
C ARG A 451 -9.90 -24.83 3.75
N GLU A 452 -10.24 -25.98 4.33
CA GLU A 452 -11.20 -26.11 5.45
C GLU A 452 -10.56 -25.97 6.84
N LYS A 453 -9.35 -25.40 6.94
CA LYS A 453 -8.71 -25.17 8.25
C LYS A 453 -9.41 -24.05 9.01
N ASP A 454 -9.65 -24.28 10.30
CA ASP A 454 -10.42 -23.39 11.18
C ASP A 454 -9.69 -22.08 11.55
N SER A 455 -8.36 -22.04 11.42
CA SER A 455 -7.57 -20.86 11.77
C SER A 455 -6.52 -20.53 10.73
N LEU A 456 -6.22 -19.22 10.59
CA LEU A 456 -5.18 -18.73 9.68
C LEU A 456 -3.82 -19.37 9.99
N GLN A 457 -3.50 -19.62 11.28
CA GLN A 457 -2.23 -20.23 11.66
C GLN A 457 -2.16 -21.70 11.23
N ALA A 458 -3.24 -22.46 11.43
CA ALA A 458 -3.33 -23.85 10.99
C ALA A 458 -3.29 -23.93 9.45
N PHE A 459 -4.00 -23.02 8.75
CA PHE A 459 -3.95 -22.90 7.31
C PHE A 459 -2.53 -22.65 6.80
N LYS A 460 -1.85 -21.62 7.31
CA LYS A 460 -0.47 -21.27 6.92
C LYS A 460 0.51 -22.41 7.14
N SER A 461 0.39 -23.12 8.26
CA SER A 461 1.26 -24.27 8.58
C SER A 461 1.03 -25.43 7.60
N ALA A 462 -0.24 -25.79 7.35
CA ALA A 462 -0.60 -26.83 6.40
C ALA A 462 -0.19 -26.47 4.97
N LEU A 463 -0.44 -25.23 4.55
CA LEU A 463 -0.04 -24.72 3.25
C LEU A 463 1.48 -24.74 3.07
N LYS A 464 2.25 -24.27 4.04
CA LYS A 464 3.72 -24.30 3.99
C LYS A 464 4.24 -25.75 3.84
N THR A 465 3.67 -26.69 4.60
CA THR A 465 4.01 -28.13 4.49
C THR A 465 3.67 -28.68 3.11
N HIS A 466 2.53 -28.30 2.56
CA HIS A 466 2.11 -28.73 1.22
C HIS A 466 3.07 -28.23 0.13
N LEU A 467 3.42 -26.94 0.15
CA LEU A 467 4.35 -26.35 -0.81
C LEU A 467 5.77 -26.92 -0.73
N PHE A 468 6.25 -27.32 0.46
CA PHE A 468 7.54 -28.02 0.57
C PHE A 468 7.55 -29.45 0.04
N ARG A 469 6.39 -30.06 -0.23
CA ARG A 469 6.26 -31.43 -0.75
C ARG A 469 6.08 -31.47 -2.27
N GLN A 470 5.75 -30.36 -2.90
CA GLN A 470 5.75 -30.20 -4.35
C GLN A 470 7.19 -30.05 -4.88
#